data_9e1c76aaff4b913941cf6a45e71ba4b2
#
_entry.id   9e1c76aaff4b913941cf6a45e71ba4b2
#
_cell.length_a   1.000
_cell.length_b   1.000
_cell.length_c   1.000
_cell.angle_alpha   90.00
_cell.angle_beta   90.00
_cell.angle_gamma   90.00
#
_symmetry.space_group_name_H-M   'P 1'
#
loop_
_entity.id
_entity.type
_entity.pdbx_description
1 polymer ?
#
loop_
_entity_poly.entity_id
_entity_poly.type
_entity_poly.pdbx_seq_one_letter_code
_entity_poly.pdbx_strand_id
1 'polypeptide(L)' 'MKLFFENSRGEQRQIAEGTLTECRQAMFTFLEEHNFKSYYQRETTLLNGDVQIDVGSHTEFFYLKR' A
#
# COMPACT_ATOMS: atom_id res chain seq x y z
N MET A 1 8.39 10.03 2.54
CA MET A 1 7.91 8.76 2.00
C MET A 1 6.51 8.95 1.45
N LYS A 2 6.19 8.26 0.39
CA LYS A 2 4.88 8.34 -0.27
C LYS A 2 4.25 6.97 -0.30
N LEU A 3 2.92 6.92 -0.11
CA LEU A 3 2.15 5.70 -0.18
C LEU A 3 1.27 5.74 -1.43
N PHE A 4 1.38 4.68 -2.24
CA PHE A 4 0.57 4.52 -3.45
C PHE A 4 -0.33 3.30 -3.31
N PHE A 5 -1.51 3.38 -3.90
CA PHE A 5 -2.41 2.24 -4.05
C PHE A 5 -2.47 1.85 -5.52
N GLU A 6 -2.28 0.57 -5.80
CA GLU A 6 -2.41 0.02 -7.16
C GLU A 6 -3.70 -0.79 -7.25
N ASN A 7 -4.57 -0.42 -8.18
CA ASN A 7 -5.84 -1.11 -8.38
C ASN A 7 -5.65 -2.37 -9.25
N SER A 8 -6.74 -3.09 -9.47
CA SER A 8 -6.72 -4.34 -10.23
C SER A 8 -6.33 -4.17 -11.70
N ARG A 9 -6.33 -2.95 -12.21
CA ARG A 9 -5.89 -2.63 -13.58
C ARG A 9 -4.44 -2.20 -13.65
N GLY A 10 -3.72 -2.21 -12.52
CA GLY A 10 -2.33 -1.80 -12.47
C GLY A 10 -2.13 -0.29 -12.38
N GLU A 11 -3.19 0.46 -12.19
CA GLU A 11 -3.10 1.92 -12.05
C GLU A 11 -2.72 2.29 -10.63
N GLN A 12 -1.71 3.13 -10.47
CA GLN A 12 -1.23 3.58 -9.16
C GLN A 12 -1.69 5.01 -8.87
N ARG A 13 -2.10 5.23 -7.64
CA ARG A 13 -2.52 6.55 -7.16
C ARG A 13 -1.87 6.82 -5.82
N GLN A 14 -1.26 8.00 -5.67
CA GLN A 14 -0.73 8.41 -4.38
C GLN A 14 -1.88 8.72 -3.43
N ILE A 15 -1.88 8.10 -2.26
CA ILE A 15 -2.93 8.30 -1.26
C ILE A 15 -2.41 8.94 0.02
N ALA A 16 -1.11 9.01 0.22
CA ALA A 16 -0.53 9.66 1.40
C ALA A 16 0.92 10.04 1.17
N GLU A 17 1.40 10.97 1.99
CA GLU A 17 2.81 11.36 2.04
C GLU A 17 3.16 11.75 3.48
N GLY A 18 4.32 11.33 3.96
CA GLY A 18 4.78 11.63 5.29
C GLY A 18 5.81 10.62 5.77
N THR A 19 5.88 10.45 7.08
CA THR A 19 6.76 9.44 7.69
C THR A 19 6.24 8.04 7.40
N LEU A 20 7.08 7.03 7.64
CA LEU A 20 6.66 5.64 7.51
C LEU A 20 5.42 5.34 8.37
N THR A 21 5.40 5.84 9.60
CA THR A 21 4.26 5.64 10.51
C THR A 21 2.99 6.27 9.93
N GLU A 22 3.10 7.49 9.41
CA GLU A 22 1.96 8.18 8.81
C GLU A 22 1.44 7.46 7.57
N CYS A 23 2.34 6.94 6.74
CA CYS A 23 1.95 6.17 5.56
C CYS A 23 1.27 4.87 5.94
N ARG A 24 1.77 4.15 6.95
CA ARG A 24 1.14 2.91 7.42
C ARG A 24 -0.24 3.19 8.00
N GLN A 25 -0.38 4.28 8.75
CA GLN A 25 -1.68 4.68 9.31
C GLN A 25 -2.68 4.98 8.19
N ALA A 26 -2.24 5.69 7.16
CA ALA A 26 -3.08 6.00 6.00
C ALA A 26 -3.52 4.72 5.27
N MET A 27 -2.63 3.73 5.18
CA MET A 27 -2.96 2.44 4.58
C MET A 27 -4.07 1.73 5.36
N PHE A 28 -3.98 1.69 6.68
CA PHE A 28 -5.01 1.06 7.51
C PHE A 28 -6.36 1.77 7.37
N THR A 29 -6.35 3.10 7.36
CA THR A 29 -7.55 3.89 7.16
C THR A 29 -8.18 3.60 5.80
N PHE A 30 -7.36 3.52 4.75
CA PHE A 30 -7.83 3.19 3.41
C PHE A 30 -8.48 1.80 3.38
N LEU A 31 -7.84 0.81 4.02
CA LEU A 31 -8.38 -0.55 4.08
C LEU A 31 -9.74 -0.57 4.77
N GLU A 32 -9.89 0.15 5.87
CA GLU A 32 -11.16 0.24 6.58
C GLU A 32 -12.24 0.91 5.74
N GLU A 33 -11.93 2.05 5.11
CA GLU A 33 -12.89 2.83 4.34
C GLU A 33 -13.39 2.07 3.11
N HIS A 34 -12.59 1.16 2.56
CA HIS A 34 -12.94 0.41 1.37
C HIS A 34 -13.39 -1.02 1.70
N ASN A 35 -13.64 -1.32 2.97
CA ASN A 35 -14.08 -2.64 3.43
C ASN A 35 -13.18 -3.78 2.99
N PHE A 36 -11.89 -3.52 2.90
CA PHE A 36 -10.92 -4.56 2.61
C PHE A 36 -10.83 -5.50 3.78
N LYS A 37 -11.00 -6.78 3.53
CA LYS A 37 -10.77 -7.82 4.54
C LYS A 37 -9.31 -8.26 4.41
N SER A 38 -8.43 -7.46 5.01
CA SER A 38 -7.02 -7.80 5.03
C SER A 38 -6.74 -8.74 6.19
N TYR A 39 -6.18 -9.88 5.89
CA TYR A 39 -5.86 -10.88 6.90
C TYR A 39 -4.36 -10.94 7.19
N TYR A 40 -3.54 -10.29 6.39
CA TYR A 40 -2.10 -10.25 6.58
C TYR A 40 -1.49 -9.11 5.77
N GLN A 41 -0.24 -8.80 6.10
CA GLN A 41 0.57 -7.87 5.33
C GLN A 41 1.89 -8.55 5.01
N ARG A 42 2.24 -8.61 3.75
CA ARG A 42 3.53 -9.12 3.31
C ARG A 42 4.25 -7.99 2.60
N GLU A 43 5.41 -7.61 3.12
CA GLU A 43 6.23 -6.57 2.55
C GLU A 43 7.38 -7.18 1.76
N THR A 44 7.56 -6.71 0.54
CA THR A 44 8.66 -7.14 -0.32
C THR A 44 9.40 -5.91 -0.78
N THR A 45 10.70 -5.85 -0.51
CA THR A 45 11.54 -4.77 -1.02
C THR A 45 11.90 -5.06 -2.47
N LEU A 46 11.56 -4.12 -3.35
CA LEU A 46 11.85 -4.23 -4.77
C LEU A 46 13.29 -3.81 -5.07
N LEU A 47 13.76 -4.13 -6.26
CA LEU A 47 15.14 -3.82 -6.66
C LEU A 47 15.44 -2.32 -6.64
N ASN A 48 14.45 -1.47 -6.89
CA ASN A 48 14.61 -0.02 -6.86
C ASN A 48 14.53 0.57 -5.44
N GLY A 49 14.35 -0.28 -4.41
CA GLY A 49 14.24 0.15 -3.02
C GLY A 49 12.82 0.45 -2.55
N ASP A 50 11.84 0.45 -3.42
CA ASP A 50 10.44 0.60 -3.03
C ASP A 50 9.97 -0.66 -2.30
N VAL A 51 8.93 -0.52 -1.46
CA VAL A 51 8.34 -1.64 -0.74
C VAL A 51 6.95 -1.90 -1.28
N GLN A 52 6.72 -3.11 -1.76
CA GLN A 52 5.40 -3.59 -2.15
C GLN A 52 4.73 -4.24 -0.96
N ILE A 53 3.49 -3.87 -0.69
CA ILE A 53 2.73 -4.45 0.43
C ILE A 53 1.53 -5.22 -0.14
N ASP A 54 1.56 -6.53 0.10
CA ASP A 54 0.47 -7.44 -0.25
C ASP A 54 -0.43 -7.58 0.97
N VAL A 55 -1.71 -7.25 0.80
CA VAL A 55 -2.69 -7.28 1.89
C VAL A 55 -3.73 -8.40 1.71
N GLY A 56 -3.40 -9.37 0.88
CA GLY A 56 -4.29 -10.51 0.64
C GLY A 56 -5.17 -10.38 -0.59
N SER A 57 -5.11 -9.27 -1.30
CA SER A 57 -5.76 -9.14 -2.60
C SER A 57 -4.87 -9.76 -3.68
N HIS A 58 -5.47 -10.43 -4.65
CA HIS A 58 -4.72 -11.04 -5.75
C HIS A 58 -4.20 -10.02 -6.75
N THR A 59 -4.81 -8.83 -6.81
CA THR A 59 -4.56 -7.87 -7.88
C THR A 59 -4.29 -6.45 -7.39
N GLU A 60 -4.45 -6.20 -6.10
CA GLU A 60 -4.33 -4.86 -5.52
C GLU A 60 -3.21 -4.83 -4.50
N PHE A 61 -2.38 -3.81 -4.57
CA PHE A 61 -1.18 -3.70 -3.73
C PHE A 61 -1.00 -2.26 -3.26
N PHE A 62 -0.23 -2.11 -2.20
CA PHE A 62 0.25 -0.81 -1.79
C PHE A 62 1.75 -0.73 -2.03
N TYR A 63 2.26 0.47 -2.27
CA TYR A 63 3.67 0.72 -2.47
C TYR A 63 4.13 1.87 -1.60
N LEU A 64 5.23 1.66 -0.88
CA LEU A 64 5.92 2.72 -0.17
C LEU A 64 7.09 3.16 -1.02
N LYS A 65 7.10 4.42 -1.43
CA LYS A 65 8.15 5.01 -2.27
C LYS A 65 8.79 6.18 -1.52
N ARG A 66 10.09 6.26 -1.65
CA ARG A 66 10.85 7.35 -1.02
C ARG A 66 10.80 8.63 -1.84
#